data_531b242bdbe64c6d3158fe521b668041
#
_entry.id   531b242bdbe64c6d3158fe521b668041
#
_cell.length_a   1.000
_cell.length_b   1.000
_cell.length_c   1.000
_cell.angle_alpha   90.00
_cell.angle_beta   90.00
_cell.angle_gamma   90.00
#
_symmetry.space_group_name_H-M   'P 1'
#
loop_
_entity.id
_entity.type
_entity.pdbx_description
1 polymer ?
#
loop_
_entity_poly.entity_id
_entity_poly.type
_entity_poly.pdbx_seq_one_letter_code
_entity_poly.pdbx_strand_id
1 'polypeptide(L)'
;MSSAENDQKFLLKSSILNIIGAVLKVSGPALNFVVARYFGKEAFGIYISTQLWVSMMSRIAVLGLDKGLVWYVPQNKLYRRVAHEGIAESLRLGFYYALLVFAVIVVMSLTGAYTVFSGLESLSPSEIILYIMSIVPWVFNLIFAGASEGNRKPQYNIFINDFAVFTFAPLIALVIFFITGDKTYSLPIGLLGANCLAVLIYMYLMPRQFPGMKWLSSEKIPKALLSFSLPIGFSEFVVAFLLRADLWLVLVLLGPEYAGVYAIMVTISNGIKTVRQNFNSILFPVVAGMEPERMKHGLPHVYSYCVSLISTIQIGIGFFIVLFPKETLMLAGKSFVQNPEVLGILLLAGLFDGSFCFTGMVLNGMGKSKFLLKLNVYSLILAVLLNLLLIPKFGLVGAALSTLGFQVFQGIWMNAELLKNGIWPYRRGLFVQLAWAIALIVLFVLLNTGFEPEMWQKIAIFAVTTICLVYLVIKRAAEKPPQNA
;
A
#
# COMPACT_ATOMS: atom_id res chain seq x y z
N MET A 1 14.94 33.30 -12.03
CA MET A 1 14.09 32.11 -12.28
C MET A 1 12.74 32.36 -11.64
N SER A 2 11.63 32.26 -12.42
CA SER A 2 10.27 32.46 -11.91
C SER A 2 9.88 31.36 -10.92
N SER A 3 8.96 31.64 -9.98
CA SER A 3 8.47 30.60 -9.03
C SER A 3 7.92 29.39 -9.75
N ALA A 4 7.28 29.57 -10.90
CA ALA A 4 6.75 28.52 -11.76
C ALA A 4 7.84 27.59 -12.33
N GLU A 5 9.02 28.11 -12.68
CA GLU A 5 10.14 27.31 -13.20
C GLU A 5 10.78 26.45 -12.08
N ASN A 6 10.80 26.96 -10.86
CA ASN A 6 11.24 26.19 -9.69
C ASN A 6 10.24 25.08 -9.31
N ASP A 7 8.94 25.35 -9.43
CA ASP A 7 7.90 24.35 -9.17
C ASP A 7 7.90 23.25 -10.24
N GLN A 8 8.11 23.58 -11.53
CA GLN A 8 8.27 22.57 -12.59
C GLN A 8 9.50 21.67 -12.38
N LYS A 9 10.66 22.26 -12.04
CA LYS A 9 11.88 21.47 -11.72
C LYS A 9 11.67 20.57 -10.49
N PHE A 10 10.96 21.07 -9.48
CA PHE A 10 10.61 20.27 -8.31
C PHE A 10 9.69 19.09 -8.67
N LEU A 11 8.67 19.32 -9.49
CA LEU A 11 7.75 18.26 -9.95
C LEU A 11 8.48 17.21 -10.78
N LEU A 12 9.34 17.62 -11.72
CA LEU A 12 10.13 16.68 -12.53
C LEU A 12 11.06 15.82 -11.66
N LYS A 13 11.80 16.47 -10.74
CA LYS A 13 12.69 15.77 -9.80
C LYS A 13 11.91 14.80 -8.90
N SER A 14 10.76 15.20 -8.40
CA SER A 14 9.91 14.35 -7.57
C SER A 14 9.35 13.16 -8.35
N SER A 15 9.00 13.34 -9.63
CA SER A 15 8.53 12.25 -10.50
C SER A 15 9.63 11.21 -10.75
N ILE A 16 10.86 11.65 -11.04
CA ILE A 16 12.02 10.74 -11.21
C ILE A 16 12.29 9.98 -9.90
N LEU A 17 12.27 10.67 -8.77
CA LEU A 17 12.45 10.05 -7.44
C LEU A 17 11.35 9.03 -7.12
N ASN A 18 10.12 9.30 -7.51
CA ASN A 18 9.01 8.35 -7.35
C ASN A 18 9.21 7.08 -8.19
N ILE A 19 9.73 7.19 -9.41
CA ILE A 19 10.05 6.03 -10.27
C ILE A 19 11.18 5.21 -9.62
N ILE A 20 12.25 5.84 -9.17
CA ILE A 20 13.33 5.17 -8.45
C ILE A 20 12.79 4.51 -7.18
N GLY A 21 11.97 5.22 -6.41
CA GLY A 21 11.30 4.69 -5.23
C GLY A 21 10.43 3.48 -5.51
N ALA A 22 9.72 3.48 -6.65
CA ALA A 22 8.90 2.34 -7.06
C ALA A 22 9.74 1.08 -7.33
N VAL A 23 10.90 1.23 -7.97
CA VAL A 23 11.85 0.12 -8.20
C VAL A 23 12.42 -0.37 -6.86
N LEU A 24 12.81 0.54 -5.98
CA LEU A 24 13.35 0.21 -4.67
C LEU A 24 12.31 -0.49 -3.76
N LYS A 25 11.03 -0.12 -3.87
CA LYS A 25 9.93 -0.78 -3.12
C LYS A 25 9.77 -2.27 -3.43
N VAL A 26 10.27 -2.77 -4.54
CA VAL A 26 10.22 -4.20 -4.89
C VAL A 26 11.15 -5.03 -3.99
N SER A 27 12.20 -4.42 -3.42
CA SER A 27 13.17 -5.13 -2.56
C SER A 27 12.53 -5.74 -1.31
N GLY A 28 11.63 -5.02 -0.64
CA GLY A 28 10.91 -5.52 0.53
C GLY A 28 10.09 -6.78 0.23
N PRO A 29 9.15 -6.75 -0.72
CA PRO A 29 8.45 -7.94 -1.18
C PRO A 29 9.39 -9.09 -1.59
N ALA A 30 10.48 -8.81 -2.33
CA ALA A 30 11.45 -9.84 -2.71
C ALA A 30 12.10 -10.51 -1.49
N LEU A 31 12.51 -9.73 -0.49
CA LEU A 31 13.07 -10.26 0.75
C LEU A 31 12.03 -11.00 1.59
N ASN A 32 10.76 -10.64 1.55
CA ASN A 32 9.69 -11.38 2.21
C ASN A 32 9.56 -12.81 1.68
N PHE A 33 9.81 -13.06 0.38
CA PHE A 33 9.89 -14.43 -0.15
C PHE A 33 11.04 -15.22 0.47
N VAL A 34 12.19 -14.57 0.66
CA VAL A 34 13.36 -15.20 1.31
C VAL A 34 13.03 -15.52 2.78
N VAL A 35 12.45 -14.58 3.52
CA VAL A 35 12.01 -14.79 4.91
C VAL A 35 11.00 -15.93 4.97
N ALA A 36 9.97 -15.92 4.13
CA ALA A 36 8.95 -16.98 4.08
C ALA A 36 9.59 -18.36 3.85
N ARG A 37 10.59 -18.45 2.99
CA ARG A 37 11.28 -19.70 2.68
C ARG A 37 12.11 -20.26 3.85
N TYR A 38 12.79 -19.39 4.62
CA TYR A 38 13.65 -19.82 5.73
C TYR A 38 12.87 -20.04 7.04
N PHE A 39 11.88 -19.19 7.31
CA PHE A 39 11.12 -19.24 8.55
C PHE A 39 9.88 -20.16 8.48
N GLY A 40 9.35 -20.36 7.27
CA GLY A 40 8.14 -21.16 7.05
C GLY A 40 6.85 -20.33 7.14
N LYS A 41 5.72 -20.94 6.76
CA LYS A 41 4.44 -20.27 6.59
C LYS A 41 3.84 -19.71 7.89
N GLU A 42 3.98 -20.44 9.01
CA GLU A 42 3.44 -20.04 10.30
C GLU A 42 4.19 -18.82 10.87
N ALA A 43 5.52 -18.91 11.01
CA ALA A 43 6.33 -17.81 11.53
C ALA A 43 6.24 -16.56 10.64
N PHE A 44 6.20 -16.75 9.31
CA PHE A 44 5.99 -15.66 8.37
C PHE A 44 4.59 -15.04 8.50
N GLY A 45 3.56 -15.86 8.70
CA GLY A 45 2.20 -15.40 8.95
C GLY A 45 2.09 -14.55 10.21
N ILE A 46 2.70 -15.01 11.31
CA ILE A 46 2.80 -14.25 12.56
C ILE A 46 3.52 -12.91 12.32
N TYR A 47 4.67 -12.93 11.65
CA TYR A 47 5.45 -11.74 11.36
C TYR A 47 4.66 -10.69 10.59
N ILE A 48 4.03 -11.05 9.47
CA ILE A 48 3.26 -10.12 8.65
C ILE A 48 2.03 -9.60 9.40
N SER A 49 1.35 -10.47 10.14
CA SER A 49 0.17 -10.11 10.92
C SER A 49 0.53 -9.15 12.06
N THR A 50 1.64 -9.40 12.75
CA THR A 50 2.11 -8.53 13.83
C THR A 50 2.63 -7.19 13.29
N GLN A 51 3.34 -7.20 12.15
CA GLN A 51 3.73 -5.97 11.45
C GLN A 51 2.49 -5.14 11.07
N LEU A 52 1.43 -5.80 10.63
CA LEU A 52 0.14 -5.15 10.35
C LEU A 52 -0.43 -4.48 11.60
N TRP A 53 -0.49 -5.20 12.72
CA TRP A 53 -0.93 -4.68 14.01
C TRP A 53 -0.10 -3.46 14.45
N VAL A 54 1.23 -3.57 14.43
CA VAL A 54 2.14 -2.48 14.77
C VAL A 54 1.88 -1.25 13.89
N SER A 55 1.72 -1.46 12.59
CA SER A 55 1.45 -0.34 11.67
C SER A 55 0.11 0.34 11.92
N MET A 56 -0.95 -0.42 12.25
CA MET A 56 -2.27 0.11 12.57
C MET A 56 -2.28 0.88 13.89
N MET A 57 -1.66 0.31 14.94
CA MET A 57 -1.56 0.96 16.24
C MET A 57 -0.72 2.24 16.15
N SER A 58 0.34 2.23 15.35
CA SER A 58 1.13 3.44 15.07
C SER A 58 0.33 4.53 14.36
N ARG A 59 -0.60 4.16 13.46
CA ARG A 59 -1.53 5.12 12.81
C ARG A 59 -2.49 5.76 13.81
N ILE A 60 -2.98 4.99 14.78
CA ILE A 60 -3.80 5.54 15.88
C ILE A 60 -2.95 6.48 16.74
N ALA A 61 -1.75 6.06 17.12
CA ALA A 61 -0.88 6.84 18.00
C ALA A 61 -0.39 8.15 17.38
N VAL A 62 -0.18 8.18 16.05
CA VAL A 62 0.27 9.40 15.36
C VAL A 62 -0.82 10.45 15.18
N LEU A 63 -2.12 10.08 15.32
CA LEU A 63 -3.27 11.00 15.23
C LEU A 63 -3.32 11.82 13.91
N GLY A 64 -2.71 11.33 12.83
CA GLY A 64 -2.59 12.06 11.57
C GLY A 64 -1.63 13.25 11.58
N LEU A 65 -0.79 13.39 12.62
CA LEU A 65 0.20 14.47 12.74
C LEU A 65 1.23 14.42 11.61
N ASP A 66 1.53 13.24 11.06
CA ASP A 66 2.35 13.06 9.87
C ASP A 66 1.79 13.87 8.68
N LYS A 67 0.51 13.72 8.37
CA LYS A 67 -0.17 14.47 7.30
C LYS A 67 -0.43 15.92 7.67
N GLY A 68 -0.70 16.17 8.95
CA GLY A 68 -0.80 17.52 9.49
C GLY A 68 0.47 18.34 9.29
N LEU A 69 1.64 17.76 9.51
CA LEU A 69 2.93 18.41 9.29
C LEU A 69 3.21 18.71 7.82
N VAL A 70 2.78 17.84 6.90
CA VAL A 70 2.88 18.10 5.45
C VAL A 70 2.15 19.40 5.07
N TRP A 71 1.02 19.67 5.71
CA TRP A 71 0.25 20.91 5.53
C TRP A 71 0.82 22.08 6.32
N TYR A 72 1.22 21.88 7.60
CA TYR A 72 1.59 22.93 8.54
C TYR A 72 2.97 23.53 8.27
N VAL A 73 3.98 22.71 7.94
CA VAL A 73 5.36 23.16 7.75
C VAL A 73 5.51 24.17 6.60
N PRO A 74 4.92 23.96 5.39
CA PRO A 74 5.04 24.93 4.32
C PRO A 74 4.38 26.27 4.63
N GLN A 75 3.26 26.29 5.36
CA GLN A 75 2.54 27.52 5.71
C GLN A 75 3.33 28.37 6.70
N ASN A 76 4.12 27.75 7.55
CA ASN A 76 4.93 28.43 8.57
C ASN A 76 6.41 28.55 8.18
N LYS A 77 6.73 28.43 6.88
CA LYS A 77 8.12 28.46 6.39
C LYS A 77 8.84 29.78 6.68
N LEU A 78 8.13 30.90 6.67
CA LEU A 78 8.66 32.22 7.00
C LEU A 78 8.93 32.36 8.52
N TYR A 79 8.17 31.66 9.36
CA TYR A 79 8.30 31.64 10.82
C TYR A 79 8.91 30.29 11.25
N ARG A 80 10.20 30.09 10.96
CA ARG A 80 10.92 28.83 11.21
C ARG A 80 10.70 28.29 12.63
N ARG A 81 10.65 29.19 13.64
CA ARG A 81 10.41 28.81 15.02
C ARG A 81 9.07 28.07 15.19
N VAL A 82 8.00 28.60 14.60
CA VAL A 82 6.65 28.01 14.67
C VAL A 82 6.59 26.62 14.02
N ALA A 83 7.28 26.47 12.88
CA ALA A 83 7.38 25.15 12.22
C ALA A 83 8.17 24.15 13.09
N HIS A 84 9.28 24.58 13.71
CA HIS A 84 10.08 23.75 14.62
C HIS A 84 9.31 23.32 15.86
N GLU A 85 8.57 24.25 16.47
CA GLU A 85 7.69 23.97 17.61
C GLU A 85 6.60 22.95 17.24
N GLY A 86 5.96 23.10 16.08
CA GLY A 86 4.98 22.13 15.57
C GLY A 86 5.54 20.72 15.41
N ILE A 87 6.78 20.58 14.92
CA ILE A 87 7.44 19.27 14.78
C ILE A 87 7.77 18.68 16.16
N ALA A 88 8.40 19.48 17.06
CA ALA A 88 8.79 19.03 18.39
C ALA A 88 7.58 18.59 19.23
N GLU A 89 6.49 19.37 19.17
CA GLU A 89 5.23 19.02 19.86
C GLU A 89 4.55 17.78 19.26
N SER A 90 4.63 17.60 17.95
CA SER A 90 4.13 16.39 17.30
C SER A 90 4.90 15.15 17.76
N LEU A 91 6.23 15.25 17.89
CA LEU A 91 7.08 14.17 18.42
C LEU A 91 6.73 13.86 19.87
N ARG A 92 6.55 14.90 20.71
CA ARG A 92 6.17 14.73 22.11
C ARG A 92 4.81 14.05 22.26
N LEU A 93 3.82 14.54 21.53
CA LEU A 93 2.47 14.00 21.59
C LEU A 93 2.43 12.56 21.03
N GLY A 94 3.08 12.33 19.90
CA GLY A 94 3.21 11.00 19.29
C GLY A 94 3.89 10.02 20.24
N PHE A 95 4.92 10.45 20.98
CA PHE A 95 5.57 9.62 22.01
C PHE A 95 4.62 9.24 23.14
N TYR A 96 3.87 10.19 23.70
CA TYR A 96 2.92 9.88 24.77
C TYR A 96 1.81 8.93 24.32
N TYR A 97 1.24 9.15 23.14
CA TYR A 97 0.22 8.24 22.60
C TYR A 97 0.80 6.87 22.20
N ALA A 98 2.02 6.82 21.67
CA ALA A 98 2.68 5.55 21.39
C ALA A 98 2.95 4.77 22.69
N LEU A 99 3.39 5.44 23.75
CA LEU A 99 3.55 4.86 25.08
C LEU A 99 2.21 4.39 25.67
N LEU A 100 1.16 5.17 25.53
CA LEU A 100 -0.18 4.78 25.98
C LEU A 100 -0.65 3.51 25.27
N VAL A 101 -0.56 3.48 23.95
CA VAL A 101 -0.93 2.30 23.14
C VAL A 101 -0.06 1.10 23.53
N PHE A 102 1.25 1.29 23.67
CA PHE A 102 2.17 0.27 24.15
C PHE A 102 1.76 -0.28 25.53
N ALA A 103 1.50 0.59 26.50
CA ALA A 103 1.09 0.19 27.84
C ALA A 103 -0.23 -0.59 27.85
N VAL A 104 -1.23 -0.13 27.09
CA VAL A 104 -2.52 -0.84 26.96
C VAL A 104 -2.30 -2.25 26.41
N ILE A 105 -1.51 -2.41 25.36
CA ILE A 105 -1.29 -3.73 24.77
C ILE A 105 -0.46 -4.63 25.69
N VAL A 106 0.53 -4.08 26.42
CA VAL A 106 1.29 -4.84 27.43
C VAL A 106 0.35 -5.33 28.54
N VAL A 107 -0.54 -4.48 29.06
CA VAL A 107 -1.54 -4.89 30.07
C VAL A 107 -2.45 -5.98 29.52
N MET A 108 -2.94 -5.85 28.29
CA MET A 108 -3.74 -6.88 27.61
C MET A 108 -2.96 -8.18 27.45
N SER A 109 -1.67 -8.10 27.11
CA SER A 109 -0.79 -9.27 26.99
C SER A 109 -0.59 -9.99 28.32
N LEU A 110 -0.37 -9.24 29.40
CA LEU A 110 -0.16 -9.83 30.74
C LEU A 110 -1.45 -10.39 31.36
N THR A 111 -2.61 -9.83 31.05
CA THR A 111 -3.92 -10.28 31.55
C THR A 111 -4.52 -11.43 30.75
N GLY A 112 -3.85 -11.88 29.68
CA GLY A 112 -4.41 -12.88 28.76
C GLY A 112 -5.54 -12.35 27.86
N ALA A 113 -5.90 -11.08 27.96
CA ALA A 113 -6.96 -10.48 27.14
C ALA A 113 -6.57 -10.36 25.64
N TYR A 114 -5.31 -10.64 25.30
CA TYR A 114 -4.86 -10.70 23.88
C TYR A 114 -5.47 -11.89 23.11
N THR A 115 -6.04 -12.87 23.81
CA THR A 115 -6.81 -13.97 23.17
C THR A 115 -8.03 -13.45 22.40
N VAL A 116 -8.50 -12.24 22.74
CA VAL A 116 -9.52 -11.50 21.93
C VAL A 116 -8.97 -11.17 20.54
N PHE A 117 -7.65 -11.02 20.40
CA PHE A 117 -6.96 -10.91 19.11
C PHE A 117 -6.51 -12.29 18.64
N SER A 118 -7.47 -13.20 18.41
CA SER A 118 -7.24 -14.55 17.95
C SER A 118 -6.20 -14.60 16.81
N GLY A 119 -5.33 -15.58 16.83
CA GLY A 119 -4.24 -15.75 15.86
C GLY A 119 -2.84 -15.37 16.37
N LEU A 120 -2.71 -14.74 17.55
CA LEU A 120 -1.43 -14.50 18.23
C LEU A 120 -1.22 -15.39 19.47
N GLU A 121 -2.08 -16.38 19.66
CA GLU A 121 -2.06 -17.30 20.81
C GLU A 121 -0.78 -18.14 20.88
N SER A 122 -0.11 -18.34 19.74
CA SER A 122 1.15 -19.06 19.64
C SER A 122 2.37 -18.25 20.10
N LEU A 123 2.22 -16.91 20.30
CA LEU A 123 3.31 -16.04 20.72
C LEU A 123 3.43 -15.99 22.25
N SER A 124 4.65 -16.05 22.73
CA SER A 124 4.96 -15.76 24.13
C SER A 124 4.76 -14.25 24.43
N PRO A 125 4.46 -13.88 25.69
CA PRO A 125 4.37 -12.47 26.07
C PRO A 125 5.62 -11.65 25.72
N SER A 126 6.80 -12.26 25.79
CA SER A 126 8.08 -11.61 25.44
C SER A 126 8.18 -11.28 23.96
N GLU A 127 7.69 -12.15 23.08
CA GLU A 127 7.64 -11.89 21.63
C GLU A 127 6.67 -10.76 21.28
N ILE A 128 5.48 -10.80 21.89
CA ILE A 128 4.48 -9.75 21.70
C ILE A 128 5.07 -8.40 22.13
N ILE A 129 5.72 -8.32 23.28
CA ILE A 129 6.35 -7.09 23.78
C ILE A 129 7.40 -6.57 22.78
N LEU A 130 8.26 -7.43 22.23
CA LEU A 130 9.27 -7.05 21.25
C LEU A 130 8.65 -6.44 19.97
N TYR A 131 7.59 -7.05 19.46
CA TYR A 131 6.89 -6.50 18.31
C TYR A 131 6.27 -5.13 18.62
N ILE A 132 5.61 -5.00 19.78
CA ILE A 132 4.92 -3.78 20.19
C ILE A 132 5.90 -2.64 20.48
N MET A 133 7.11 -2.94 20.96
CA MET A 133 8.18 -1.93 21.10
C MET A 133 8.46 -1.18 19.79
N SER A 134 8.20 -1.80 18.63
CA SER A 134 8.34 -1.16 17.33
C SER A 134 7.35 -0.02 17.08
N ILE A 135 6.25 0.11 17.87
CA ILE A 135 5.25 1.18 17.71
C ILE A 135 5.90 2.57 17.93
N VAL A 136 6.73 2.70 18.95
CA VAL A 136 7.36 3.99 19.29
C VAL A 136 8.26 4.49 18.16
N PRO A 137 9.27 3.74 17.70
CA PRO A 137 10.10 4.20 16.59
C PRO A 137 9.31 4.33 15.27
N TRP A 138 8.26 3.53 15.05
CA TRP A 138 7.40 3.68 13.87
C TRP A 138 6.65 5.01 13.87
N VAL A 139 6.08 5.43 15.00
CA VAL A 139 5.42 6.74 15.15
C VAL A 139 6.40 7.89 14.87
N PHE A 140 7.62 7.82 15.40
CA PHE A 140 8.65 8.82 15.10
C PHE A 140 9.00 8.87 13.60
N ASN A 141 9.15 7.71 12.97
CA ASN A 141 9.41 7.62 11.52
C ASN A 141 8.29 8.32 10.71
N LEU A 142 7.02 8.11 11.06
CA LEU A 142 5.89 8.77 10.40
C LEU A 142 5.92 10.29 10.57
N ILE A 143 6.19 10.79 11.78
CA ILE A 143 6.26 12.23 12.07
C ILE A 143 7.44 12.88 11.32
N PHE A 144 8.62 12.26 11.34
CA PHE A 144 9.80 12.75 10.60
C PHE A 144 9.57 12.75 9.09
N ALA A 145 8.91 11.71 8.56
CA ALA A 145 8.51 11.65 7.17
C ALA A 145 7.60 12.82 6.80
N GLY A 146 6.55 13.07 7.60
CA GLY A 146 5.63 14.18 7.40
C GLY A 146 6.31 15.54 7.44
N ALA A 147 7.23 15.76 8.39
CA ALA A 147 8.04 16.98 8.47
C ALA A 147 8.93 17.16 7.23
N SER A 148 9.59 16.09 6.76
CA SER A 148 10.45 16.12 5.58
C SER A 148 9.65 16.38 4.29
N GLU A 149 8.48 15.76 4.14
CA GLU A 149 7.58 16.00 3.01
C GLU A 149 7.07 17.46 3.01
N GLY A 150 6.68 17.98 4.18
CA GLY A 150 6.31 19.39 4.35
C GLY A 150 7.45 20.35 4.00
N ASN A 151 8.70 19.98 4.21
CA ASN A 151 9.88 20.74 3.79
C ASN A 151 10.26 20.50 2.30
N ARG A 152 9.35 19.96 1.49
CA ARG A 152 9.56 19.64 0.07
C ARG A 152 10.73 18.67 -0.18
N LYS A 153 10.95 17.72 0.74
CA LYS A 153 11.98 16.68 0.64
C LYS A 153 11.39 15.27 0.77
N PRO A 154 10.44 14.87 -0.10
CA PRO A 154 9.77 13.57 -0.03
C PRO A 154 10.74 12.39 -0.23
N GLN A 155 11.91 12.62 -0.84
CA GLN A 155 12.93 11.58 -1.03
C GLN A 155 13.32 10.87 0.27
N TYR A 156 13.32 11.58 1.41
CA TYR A 156 13.69 10.95 2.68
C TYR A 156 12.64 9.92 3.13
N ASN A 157 11.35 10.20 2.93
CA ASN A 157 10.30 9.21 3.20
C ASN A 157 10.45 7.98 2.29
N ILE A 158 10.66 8.20 1.00
CA ILE A 158 10.84 7.12 0.01
C ILE A 158 12.03 6.23 0.37
N PHE A 159 13.21 6.82 0.66
CA PHE A 159 14.41 6.05 0.93
C PHE A 159 14.42 5.43 2.34
N ILE A 160 13.83 6.06 3.35
CA ILE A 160 13.89 5.56 4.72
C ILE A 160 12.71 4.64 5.01
N ASN A 161 11.47 5.12 4.85
CA ASN A 161 10.29 4.32 5.22
C ASN A 161 9.93 3.30 4.14
N ASP A 162 9.90 3.70 2.85
CA ASP A 162 9.45 2.80 1.79
C ASP A 162 10.51 1.79 1.36
N PHE A 163 11.81 2.14 1.47
CA PHE A 163 12.90 1.25 1.09
C PHE A 163 13.63 0.68 2.32
N ALA A 164 14.25 1.53 3.15
CA ALA A 164 15.17 1.03 4.18
C ALA A 164 14.45 0.18 5.23
N VAL A 165 13.31 0.62 5.77
CA VAL A 165 12.57 -0.15 6.78
C VAL A 165 12.14 -1.51 6.22
N PHE A 166 11.51 -1.53 5.03
CA PHE A 166 11.02 -2.76 4.42
C PHE A 166 12.14 -3.69 3.91
N THR A 167 13.33 -3.16 3.66
CA THR A 167 14.49 -3.95 3.24
C THR A 167 15.28 -4.44 4.45
N PHE A 168 15.55 -3.56 5.41
CA PHE A 168 16.40 -3.91 6.54
C PHE A 168 15.70 -4.78 7.59
N ALA A 169 14.37 -4.69 7.75
CA ALA A 169 13.66 -5.54 8.69
C ALA A 169 13.86 -7.04 8.38
N PRO A 170 13.57 -7.54 7.15
CA PRO A 170 13.86 -8.91 6.80
C PRO A 170 15.36 -9.23 6.77
N LEU A 171 16.22 -8.30 6.36
CA LEU A 171 17.68 -8.53 6.36
C LEU A 171 18.23 -8.73 7.78
N ILE A 172 17.90 -7.86 8.72
CA ILE A 172 18.32 -7.99 10.12
C ILE A 172 17.78 -9.29 10.71
N ALA A 173 16.52 -9.63 10.43
CA ALA A 173 15.93 -10.90 10.88
C ALA A 173 16.70 -12.11 10.35
N LEU A 174 17.07 -12.12 9.06
CA LEU A 174 17.86 -13.20 8.46
C LEU A 174 19.27 -13.28 9.07
N VAL A 175 19.95 -12.13 9.26
CA VAL A 175 21.28 -12.08 9.87
C VAL A 175 21.24 -12.66 11.29
N ILE A 176 20.28 -12.25 12.11
CA ILE A 176 20.11 -12.77 13.46
C ILE A 176 19.83 -14.27 13.42
N PHE A 177 18.95 -14.73 12.56
CA PHE A 177 18.62 -16.13 12.39
C PHE A 177 19.86 -16.96 12.00
N PHE A 178 20.69 -16.51 11.08
CA PHE A 178 21.91 -17.22 10.68
C PHE A 178 22.98 -17.25 11.78
N ILE A 179 22.98 -16.25 12.68
CA ILE A 179 23.94 -16.22 13.80
C ILE A 179 23.45 -17.06 14.98
N THR A 180 22.16 -16.96 15.34
CA THR A 180 21.62 -17.55 16.58
C THR A 180 20.90 -18.88 16.36
N GLY A 181 20.46 -19.17 15.12
CA GLY A 181 19.56 -20.30 14.81
C GLY A 181 18.12 -20.10 15.32
N ASP A 182 17.83 -19.00 15.99
CA ASP A 182 16.56 -18.75 16.64
C ASP A 182 15.56 -18.09 15.69
N LYS A 183 14.44 -18.77 15.43
CA LYS A 183 13.34 -18.27 14.60
C LYS A 183 12.41 -17.32 15.35
N THR A 184 12.32 -17.49 16.66
CA THR A 184 11.32 -16.86 17.52
C THR A 184 11.57 -15.36 17.66
N TYR A 185 12.80 -14.98 18.03
CA TYR A 185 13.16 -13.59 18.29
C TYR A 185 13.73 -12.85 17.07
N SER A 186 14.19 -13.58 16.04
CA SER A 186 14.81 -12.96 14.86
C SER A 186 13.89 -11.98 14.13
N LEU A 187 12.62 -12.36 13.93
CA LEU A 187 11.65 -11.52 13.20
C LEU A 187 11.25 -10.25 13.95
N PRO A 188 10.86 -10.31 15.26
CA PRO A 188 10.54 -9.09 16.02
C PRO A 188 11.75 -8.17 16.19
N ILE A 189 12.95 -8.69 16.44
CA ILE A 189 14.16 -7.88 16.55
C ILE A 189 14.49 -7.25 15.19
N GLY A 190 14.29 -7.95 14.08
CA GLY A 190 14.44 -7.40 12.72
C GLY A 190 13.55 -6.21 12.48
N LEU A 191 12.26 -6.29 12.85
CA LEU A 191 11.30 -5.21 12.71
C LEU A 191 11.65 -4.01 13.60
N LEU A 192 11.96 -4.26 14.88
CA LEU A 192 12.36 -3.22 15.83
C LEU A 192 13.65 -2.54 15.38
N GLY A 193 14.67 -3.33 15.04
CA GLY A 193 15.98 -2.82 14.61
C GLY A 193 15.90 -1.94 13.37
N ALA A 194 15.12 -2.33 12.36
CA ALA A 194 14.94 -1.52 11.16
C ALA A 194 14.25 -0.17 11.46
N ASN A 195 13.21 -0.18 12.31
CA ASN A 195 12.52 1.06 12.71
C ASN A 195 13.41 1.96 13.56
N CYS A 196 14.21 1.40 14.47
CA CYS A 196 15.20 2.16 15.26
C CYS A 196 16.28 2.77 14.35
N LEU A 197 16.80 2.00 13.39
CA LEU A 197 17.77 2.48 12.41
C LEU A 197 17.20 3.65 11.59
N ALA A 198 15.95 3.54 11.15
CA ALA A 198 15.26 4.62 10.45
C ALA A 198 15.14 5.89 11.30
N VAL A 199 14.78 5.77 12.59
CA VAL A 199 14.77 6.92 13.53
C VAL A 199 16.14 7.55 13.63
N LEU A 200 17.21 6.76 13.78
CA LEU A 200 18.59 7.28 13.87
C LEU A 200 18.99 8.03 12.59
N ILE A 201 18.64 7.51 11.42
CA ILE A 201 18.88 8.19 10.14
C ILE A 201 18.11 9.52 10.09
N TYR A 202 16.83 9.55 10.51
CA TYR A 202 16.07 10.78 10.58
C TYR A 202 16.65 11.78 11.59
N MET A 203 17.05 11.34 12.78
CA MET A 203 17.69 12.20 13.79
C MET A 203 18.97 12.86 13.26
N TYR A 204 19.74 12.16 12.43
CA TYR A 204 20.90 12.72 11.75
C TYR A 204 20.52 13.73 10.64
N LEU A 205 19.41 13.51 9.93
CA LEU A 205 18.99 14.35 8.82
C LEU A 205 18.15 15.56 9.22
N MET A 206 17.40 15.48 10.32
CA MET A 206 16.51 16.57 10.79
C MET A 206 17.23 17.88 11.06
N PRO A 207 18.36 17.94 11.78
CA PRO A 207 19.08 19.20 12.01
C PRO A 207 19.57 19.86 10.70
N ARG A 208 19.84 19.07 9.65
CA ARG A 208 20.20 19.58 8.33
C ARG A 208 19.01 20.13 7.54
N GLN A 209 17.82 19.64 7.82
CA GLN A 209 16.58 20.13 7.22
C GLN A 209 15.99 21.33 7.96
N PHE A 210 16.12 21.32 9.28
CA PHE A 210 15.60 22.31 10.21
C PHE A 210 16.69 22.83 11.14
N PRO A 211 17.61 23.67 10.64
CA PRO A 211 18.72 24.21 11.44
C PRO A 211 18.20 24.98 12.66
N GLY A 212 18.73 24.64 13.84
CA GLY A 212 18.32 25.27 15.12
C GLY A 212 17.04 24.71 15.72
N MET A 213 16.50 23.58 15.21
CA MET A 213 15.36 22.92 15.83
C MET A 213 15.71 22.40 17.23
N LYS A 214 14.87 22.71 18.19
CA LYS A 214 14.93 22.11 19.53
C LYS A 214 14.04 20.86 19.54
N TRP A 215 14.60 19.75 19.99
CA TRP A 215 13.89 18.47 20.06
C TRP A 215 12.77 18.42 21.12
N LEU A 216 12.97 19.18 22.18
CA LEU A 216 12.02 19.34 23.28
C LEU A 216 11.49 20.77 23.27
N SER A 217 10.19 20.91 23.10
CA SER A 217 9.46 22.16 23.27
C SER A 217 8.62 22.07 24.54
N SER A 218 8.43 23.18 25.22
CA SER A 218 7.52 23.30 26.37
C SER A 218 6.18 23.94 25.97
N GLU A 219 6.00 24.28 24.72
CA GLU A 219 4.79 24.93 24.22
C GLU A 219 3.68 23.90 23.92
N LYS A 220 2.44 24.36 23.87
CA LYS A 220 1.30 23.51 23.52
C LYS A 220 1.23 23.33 22.00
N ILE A 221 0.82 22.13 21.56
CA ILE A 221 0.61 21.86 20.14
C ILE A 221 -0.33 22.92 19.53
N PRO A 222 0.00 23.49 18.37
CA PRO A 222 -0.85 24.48 17.70
C PRO A 222 -2.24 23.89 17.40
N LYS A 223 -3.30 24.56 17.88
CA LYS A 223 -4.68 24.09 17.68
C LYS A 223 -5.01 23.86 16.19
N ALA A 224 -4.48 24.70 15.31
CA ALA A 224 -4.65 24.57 13.86
C ALA A 224 -4.07 23.25 13.32
N LEU A 225 -2.90 22.83 13.81
CA LEU A 225 -2.27 21.57 13.43
C LEU A 225 -3.14 20.39 13.89
N LEU A 226 -3.57 20.38 15.13
CA LEU A 226 -4.36 19.28 15.69
C LEU A 226 -5.74 19.15 15.04
N SER A 227 -6.45 20.27 14.84
CA SER A 227 -7.78 20.28 14.20
C SER A 227 -7.74 19.82 12.74
N PHE A 228 -6.63 20.05 12.05
CA PHE A 228 -6.41 19.55 10.69
C PHE A 228 -6.00 18.06 10.69
N SER A 229 -5.15 17.65 11.63
CA SER A 229 -4.58 16.30 11.70
C SER A 229 -5.62 15.23 12.04
N LEU A 230 -6.48 15.47 13.05
CA LEU A 230 -7.39 14.44 13.54
C LEU A 230 -8.36 13.88 12.48
N PRO A 231 -9.06 14.69 11.67
CA PRO A 231 -9.94 14.16 10.61
C PRO A 231 -9.18 13.37 9.55
N ILE A 232 -7.98 13.82 9.20
CA ILE A 232 -7.13 13.14 8.22
C ILE A 232 -6.60 11.83 8.81
N GLY A 233 -6.16 11.83 10.06
CA GLY A 233 -5.71 10.63 10.77
C GLY A 233 -6.78 9.54 10.81
N PHE A 234 -8.04 9.91 11.07
CA PHE A 234 -9.16 8.98 11.00
C PHE A 234 -9.35 8.42 9.58
N SER A 235 -9.28 9.28 8.56
CA SER A 235 -9.38 8.85 7.15
C SER A 235 -8.26 7.87 6.77
N GLU A 236 -7.02 8.17 7.14
CA GLU A 236 -5.85 7.32 6.89
C GLU A 236 -5.96 5.97 7.61
N PHE A 237 -6.49 5.96 8.84
CA PHE A 237 -6.75 4.73 9.59
C PHE A 237 -7.79 3.85 8.88
N VAL A 238 -8.91 4.43 8.45
CA VAL A 238 -9.96 3.71 7.70
C VAL A 238 -9.40 3.09 6.42
N VAL A 239 -8.61 3.85 5.66
CA VAL A 239 -7.97 3.36 4.43
C VAL A 239 -6.96 2.24 4.73
N ALA A 240 -6.10 2.43 5.74
CA ALA A 240 -5.11 1.43 6.13
C ALA A 240 -5.78 0.11 6.56
N PHE A 241 -6.88 0.19 7.32
CA PHE A 241 -7.63 -0.98 7.74
C PHE A 241 -8.33 -1.66 6.55
N LEU A 242 -8.99 -0.88 5.68
CA LEU A 242 -9.64 -1.42 4.48
C LEU A 242 -8.67 -2.23 3.60
N LEU A 243 -7.44 -1.74 3.41
CA LEU A 243 -6.44 -2.39 2.57
C LEU A 243 -5.87 -3.69 3.15
N ARG A 244 -6.16 -4.00 4.42
CA ARG A 244 -5.58 -5.13 5.16
C ARG A 244 -6.61 -5.94 5.94
N ALA A 245 -7.88 -5.57 5.88
CA ALA A 245 -8.95 -6.22 6.62
C ALA A 245 -9.09 -7.72 6.29
N ASP A 246 -8.84 -8.08 5.04
CA ASP A 246 -8.83 -9.46 4.54
C ASP A 246 -7.76 -10.30 5.23
N LEU A 247 -6.52 -9.83 5.25
CA LEU A 247 -5.39 -10.52 5.89
C LEU A 247 -5.62 -10.65 7.41
N TRP A 248 -6.12 -9.57 8.03
CA TRP A 248 -6.42 -9.60 9.46
C TRP A 248 -7.52 -10.60 9.80
N LEU A 249 -8.60 -10.65 9.02
CA LEU A 249 -9.70 -11.59 9.24
C LEU A 249 -9.28 -13.03 8.91
N VAL A 250 -8.41 -13.26 7.92
CA VAL A 250 -7.80 -14.57 7.69
C VAL A 250 -7.00 -15.02 8.92
N LEU A 251 -6.20 -14.13 9.52
CA LEU A 251 -5.47 -14.46 10.75
C LEU A 251 -6.42 -14.87 11.88
N VAL A 252 -7.45 -14.04 12.12
CA VAL A 252 -8.41 -14.24 13.22
C VAL A 252 -9.25 -15.50 13.05
N LEU A 253 -9.68 -15.81 11.82
CA LEU A 253 -10.63 -16.88 11.55
C LEU A 253 -9.98 -18.22 11.16
N LEU A 254 -8.80 -18.18 10.54
CA LEU A 254 -8.12 -19.39 10.04
C LEU A 254 -6.76 -19.64 10.69
N GLY A 255 -6.20 -18.63 11.37
CA GLY A 255 -4.91 -18.74 12.08
C GLY A 255 -3.70 -18.30 11.28
N PRO A 256 -2.50 -18.29 11.92
CA PRO A 256 -1.29 -17.68 11.38
C PRO A 256 -0.73 -18.42 10.15
N GLU A 257 -0.89 -19.71 10.07
CA GLU A 257 -0.42 -20.51 8.93
C GLU A 257 -1.10 -20.09 7.63
N TYR A 258 -2.43 -19.97 7.64
CA TYR A 258 -3.21 -19.50 6.50
C TYR A 258 -2.95 -18.02 6.19
N ALA A 259 -2.77 -17.20 7.23
CA ALA A 259 -2.40 -15.79 7.07
C ALA A 259 -1.04 -15.64 6.36
N GLY A 260 -0.06 -16.51 6.66
CA GLY A 260 1.23 -16.52 5.97
C GLY A 260 1.13 -16.85 4.49
N VAL A 261 0.35 -17.89 4.14
CA VAL A 261 0.10 -18.26 2.75
C VAL A 261 -0.62 -17.13 2.02
N TYR A 262 -1.69 -16.59 2.61
CA TYR A 262 -2.47 -15.50 2.04
C TYR A 262 -1.63 -14.23 1.86
N ALA A 263 -0.76 -13.90 2.81
CA ALA A 263 0.12 -12.74 2.73
C ALA A 263 1.08 -12.79 1.53
N ILE A 264 1.62 -13.98 1.19
CA ILE A 264 2.44 -14.16 -0.02
C ILE A 264 1.58 -13.91 -1.27
N MET A 265 0.37 -14.46 -1.34
CA MET A 265 -0.54 -14.26 -2.48
C MET A 265 -0.92 -12.78 -2.65
N VAL A 266 -1.23 -12.09 -1.55
CA VAL A 266 -1.49 -10.63 -1.53
C VAL A 266 -0.24 -9.85 -1.96
N THR A 267 0.95 -10.26 -1.54
CA THR A 267 2.22 -9.62 -1.93
C THR A 267 2.44 -9.70 -3.44
N ILE A 268 2.19 -10.87 -4.05
CA ILE A 268 2.26 -11.07 -5.50
C ILE A 268 1.21 -10.19 -6.22
N SER A 269 -0.04 -10.23 -5.75
CA SER A 269 -1.13 -9.43 -6.32
C SER A 269 -0.88 -7.92 -6.22
N ASN A 270 -0.28 -7.46 -5.13
CA ASN A 270 0.09 -6.05 -4.94
C ASN A 270 1.15 -5.58 -5.95
N GLY A 271 1.99 -6.48 -6.47
CA GLY A 271 2.89 -6.18 -7.59
C GLY A 271 2.14 -5.62 -8.80
N ILE A 272 0.96 -6.17 -9.12
CA ILE A 272 0.09 -5.66 -10.19
C ILE A 272 -0.50 -4.28 -9.83
N LYS A 273 -0.97 -4.11 -8.58
CA LYS A 273 -1.51 -2.82 -8.12
C LYS A 273 -0.48 -1.69 -8.12
N THR A 274 0.80 -2.01 -7.90
CA THR A 274 1.91 -1.05 -7.93
C THR A 274 2.03 -0.36 -9.29
N VAL A 275 1.70 -1.04 -10.39
CA VAL A 275 1.68 -0.44 -11.73
C VAL A 275 0.77 0.79 -11.73
N ARG A 276 -0.47 0.67 -11.25
CA ARG A 276 -1.42 1.80 -11.18
C ARG A 276 -0.94 2.91 -10.24
N GLN A 277 -0.38 2.55 -9.09
CA GLN A 277 0.08 3.52 -8.09
C GLN A 277 1.18 4.44 -8.65
N ASN A 278 2.04 3.93 -9.51
CA ASN A 278 3.09 4.74 -10.16
C ASN A 278 2.50 5.78 -11.13
N PHE A 279 1.39 5.49 -11.80
CA PHE A 279 0.71 6.44 -12.65
C PHE A 279 -0.03 7.54 -11.86
N ASN A 280 -0.45 7.28 -10.62
CA ASN A 280 -1.11 8.27 -9.79
C ASN A 280 -0.25 9.51 -9.55
N SER A 281 1.04 9.34 -9.30
CA SER A 281 1.97 10.45 -9.05
C SER A 281 2.17 11.37 -10.25
N ILE A 282 1.99 10.83 -11.45
CA ILE A 282 2.13 11.58 -12.71
C ILE A 282 0.82 12.30 -13.07
N LEU A 283 -0.31 11.61 -12.93
CA LEU A 283 -1.59 12.13 -13.41
C LEU A 283 -2.29 13.07 -12.41
N PHE A 284 -2.06 12.87 -11.10
CA PHE A 284 -2.70 13.71 -10.09
C PHE A 284 -2.44 15.21 -10.27
N PRO A 285 -1.19 15.68 -10.49
CA PRO A 285 -0.94 17.11 -10.76
C PRO A 285 -1.59 17.61 -12.04
N VAL A 286 -1.67 16.77 -13.07
CA VAL A 286 -2.32 17.12 -14.36
C VAL A 286 -3.80 17.36 -14.15
N VAL A 287 -4.49 16.46 -13.44
CA VAL A 287 -5.93 16.58 -13.16
C VAL A 287 -6.22 17.77 -12.23
N ALA A 288 -5.41 17.96 -11.19
CA ALA A 288 -5.58 19.03 -10.22
C ALA A 288 -5.37 20.43 -10.84
N GLY A 289 -4.57 20.53 -11.91
CA GLY A 289 -4.32 21.77 -12.66
C GLY A 289 -5.27 22.01 -13.84
N MET A 290 -6.20 21.09 -14.14
CA MET A 290 -7.13 21.26 -15.26
C MET A 290 -8.26 22.21 -14.90
N GLU A 291 -8.55 23.14 -15.83
CA GLU A 291 -9.75 23.97 -15.75
C GLU A 291 -11.04 23.14 -15.93
N PRO A 292 -12.17 23.53 -15.29
CA PRO A 292 -13.42 22.74 -15.30
C PRO A 292 -13.96 22.41 -16.70
N GLU A 293 -13.81 23.30 -17.66
CA GLU A 293 -14.25 23.06 -19.04
C GLU A 293 -13.35 22.07 -19.76
N ARG A 294 -12.03 22.17 -19.56
CA ARG A 294 -11.04 21.24 -20.11
C ARG A 294 -11.15 19.84 -19.49
N MET A 295 -11.62 19.75 -18.22
CA MET A 295 -11.90 18.47 -17.59
C MET A 295 -12.95 17.64 -18.33
N LYS A 296 -14.02 18.25 -18.86
CA LYS A 296 -15.09 17.50 -19.55
C LYS A 296 -14.61 16.87 -20.85
N HIS A 297 -13.75 17.55 -21.60
CA HIS A 297 -13.34 17.13 -22.95
C HIS A 297 -11.94 16.49 -22.99
N GLY A 298 -10.98 17.02 -22.25
CA GLY A 298 -9.58 16.55 -22.25
C GLY A 298 -9.33 15.37 -21.32
N LEU A 299 -9.93 15.38 -20.11
CA LEU A 299 -9.73 14.32 -19.14
C LEU A 299 -10.08 12.90 -19.65
N PRO A 300 -11.20 12.67 -20.39
CA PRO A 300 -11.53 11.34 -20.91
C PRO A 300 -10.46 10.77 -21.84
N HIS A 301 -9.72 11.59 -22.57
CA HIS A 301 -8.63 11.15 -23.44
C HIS A 301 -7.42 10.69 -22.60
N VAL A 302 -6.97 11.55 -21.69
CA VAL A 302 -5.83 11.27 -20.82
C VAL A 302 -6.11 10.06 -19.93
N TYR A 303 -7.31 10.00 -19.35
CA TYR A 303 -7.77 8.87 -18.53
C TYR A 303 -7.75 7.55 -19.33
N SER A 304 -8.43 7.53 -20.48
CA SER A 304 -8.51 6.31 -21.32
C SER A 304 -7.13 5.84 -21.79
N TYR A 305 -6.21 6.76 -22.09
CA TYR A 305 -4.83 6.43 -22.45
C TYR A 305 -4.08 5.80 -21.28
N CYS A 306 -4.11 6.43 -20.09
CA CYS A 306 -3.43 5.93 -18.89
C CYS A 306 -3.99 4.57 -18.46
N VAL A 307 -5.31 4.43 -18.35
CA VAL A 307 -5.95 3.15 -17.97
C VAL A 307 -5.62 2.06 -18.97
N SER A 308 -5.56 2.39 -20.25
CA SER A 308 -5.17 1.44 -21.27
C SER A 308 -3.74 0.92 -21.12
N LEU A 309 -2.78 1.80 -20.84
CA LEU A 309 -1.39 1.39 -20.57
C LEU A 309 -1.28 0.56 -19.30
N ILE A 310 -1.90 1.03 -18.22
CA ILE A 310 -1.92 0.33 -16.92
C ILE A 310 -2.50 -1.08 -17.12
N SER A 311 -3.68 -1.19 -17.69
CA SER A 311 -4.37 -2.47 -17.89
C SER A 311 -3.56 -3.41 -18.79
N THR A 312 -2.92 -2.90 -19.84
CA THR A 312 -2.09 -3.75 -20.74
C THR A 312 -0.92 -4.38 -19.99
N ILE A 313 -0.21 -3.59 -19.16
CA ILE A 313 0.90 -4.11 -18.35
C ILE A 313 0.39 -5.10 -17.31
N GLN A 314 -0.72 -4.77 -16.62
CA GLN A 314 -1.31 -5.63 -15.60
C GLN A 314 -1.82 -6.95 -16.17
N ILE A 315 -2.43 -6.94 -17.35
CA ILE A 315 -2.90 -8.13 -18.05
C ILE A 315 -1.71 -9.03 -18.42
N GLY A 316 -0.61 -8.47 -18.93
CA GLY A 316 0.60 -9.23 -19.25
C GLY A 316 1.17 -9.96 -18.03
N ILE A 317 1.30 -9.26 -16.90
CA ILE A 317 1.72 -9.85 -15.62
C ILE A 317 0.69 -10.89 -15.15
N GLY A 318 -0.61 -10.60 -15.30
CA GLY A 318 -1.69 -11.50 -14.93
C GLY A 318 -1.66 -12.82 -15.70
N PHE A 319 -1.42 -12.80 -17.02
CA PHE A 319 -1.28 -14.02 -17.83
C PHE A 319 -0.12 -14.88 -17.34
N PHE A 320 1.04 -14.27 -17.04
CA PHE A 320 2.17 -14.99 -16.49
C PHE A 320 1.79 -15.73 -15.19
N ILE A 321 1.21 -15.01 -14.24
CA ILE A 321 0.90 -15.58 -12.92
C ILE A 321 -0.23 -16.61 -12.99
N VAL A 322 -1.23 -16.42 -13.86
CA VAL A 322 -2.34 -17.39 -14.03
C VAL A 322 -1.85 -18.67 -14.72
N LEU A 323 -0.88 -18.59 -15.63
CA LEU A 323 -0.29 -19.77 -16.28
C LEU A 323 0.67 -20.52 -15.35
N PHE A 324 1.38 -19.81 -14.47
CA PHE A 324 2.42 -20.35 -13.59
C PHE A 324 2.15 -20.08 -12.09
N PRO A 325 0.94 -20.38 -11.55
CA PRO A 325 0.58 -20.03 -10.19
C PRO A 325 1.37 -20.84 -9.16
N LYS A 326 1.57 -22.14 -9.41
CA LYS A 326 2.33 -23.05 -8.53
C LYS A 326 3.80 -22.65 -8.49
N GLU A 327 4.39 -22.37 -9.64
CA GLU A 327 5.79 -21.94 -9.79
C GLU A 327 6.04 -20.59 -9.10
N THR A 328 5.09 -19.66 -9.22
CA THR A 328 5.16 -18.35 -8.57
C THR A 328 5.11 -18.49 -7.06
N LEU A 329 4.23 -19.35 -6.52
CA LEU A 329 4.15 -19.61 -5.09
C LEU A 329 5.38 -20.38 -4.56
N MET A 330 5.99 -21.24 -5.38
CA MET A 330 7.23 -21.95 -5.05
C MET A 330 8.41 -21.02 -4.74
N LEU A 331 8.39 -19.77 -5.18
CA LEU A 331 9.41 -18.78 -4.81
C LEU A 331 9.48 -18.58 -3.30
N ALA A 332 8.33 -18.63 -2.61
CA ALA A 332 8.25 -18.57 -1.14
C ALA A 332 8.56 -19.93 -0.45
N GLY A 333 8.49 -21.04 -1.21
CA GLY A 333 8.73 -22.39 -0.71
C GLY A 333 7.59 -23.34 -1.02
N LYS A 334 7.87 -24.64 -1.00
CA LYS A 334 6.89 -25.70 -1.33
C LYS A 334 5.65 -25.67 -0.42
N SER A 335 5.81 -25.29 0.85
CA SER A 335 4.73 -25.22 1.85
C SER A 335 3.70 -24.11 1.55
N PHE A 336 4.03 -23.13 0.69
CA PHE A 336 3.14 -22.04 0.29
C PHE A 336 2.29 -22.36 -0.93
N VAL A 337 2.53 -23.49 -1.60
CA VAL A 337 1.75 -23.95 -2.76
C VAL A 337 0.44 -24.56 -2.27
N GLN A 338 -0.46 -23.71 -1.78
CA GLN A 338 -1.80 -24.07 -1.33
C GLN A 338 -2.81 -23.17 -2.04
N ASN A 339 -3.95 -23.72 -2.42
CA ASN A 339 -5.07 -22.98 -3.05
C ASN A 339 -4.61 -21.98 -4.14
N PRO A 340 -3.90 -22.41 -5.19
CA PRO A 340 -3.36 -21.50 -6.21
C PRO A 340 -4.45 -20.68 -6.93
N GLU A 341 -5.69 -21.14 -6.90
CA GLU A 341 -6.88 -20.42 -7.40
C GLU A 341 -7.12 -19.08 -6.68
N VAL A 342 -6.73 -18.96 -5.41
CA VAL A 342 -6.82 -17.71 -4.64
C VAL A 342 -6.00 -16.61 -5.30
N LEU A 343 -4.80 -16.96 -5.78
CA LEU A 343 -3.94 -16.02 -6.49
C LEU A 343 -4.62 -15.46 -7.73
N GLY A 344 -5.29 -16.31 -8.51
CA GLY A 344 -6.06 -15.89 -9.69
C GLY A 344 -7.17 -14.90 -9.36
N ILE A 345 -7.93 -15.13 -8.28
CA ILE A 345 -9.00 -14.22 -7.83
C ILE A 345 -8.42 -12.87 -7.39
N LEU A 346 -7.32 -12.88 -6.63
CA LEU A 346 -6.63 -11.66 -6.21
C LEU A 346 -6.05 -10.87 -7.39
N LEU A 347 -5.58 -11.57 -8.44
CA LEU A 347 -5.14 -10.94 -9.67
C LEU A 347 -6.29 -10.26 -10.43
N LEU A 348 -7.44 -10.91 -10.51
CA LEU A 348 -8.65 -10.31 -11.08
C LEU A 348 -9.07 -9.06 -10.30
N ALA A 349 -9.02 -9.12 -8.97
CA ALA A 349 -9.24 -7.94 -8.12
C ALA A 349 -8.24 -6.82 -8.44
N GLY A 350 -6.94 -7.15 -8.61
CA GLY A 350 -5.91 -6.20 -9.00
C GLY A 350 -6.11 -5.56 -10.38
N LEU A 351 -6.57 -6.34 -11.36
CA LEU A 351 -6.93 -5.85 -12.69
C LEU A 351 -8.13 -4.91 -12.64
N PHE A 352 -9.14 -5.27 -11.85
CA PHE A 352 -10.31 -4.42 -11.65
C PHE A 352 -9.92 -3.09 -10.97
N ASP A 353 -9.08 -3.13 -9.95
CA ASP A 353 -8.51 -1.95 -9.30
C ASP A 353 -7.79 -1.03 -10.32
N GLY A 354 -6.98 -1.58 -11.21
CA GLY A 354 -6.28 -0.84 -12.25
C GLY A 354 -7.19 -0.17 -13.28
N SER A 355 -8.24 -0.87 -13.69
CA SER A 355 -9.13 -0.41 -14.76
C SER A 355 -10.23 0.53 -14.28
N PHE A 356 -10.80 0.28 -13.09
CA PHE A 356 -11.98 0.98 -12.60
C PHE A 356 -11.73 1.87 -11.39
N CYS A 357 -10.78 1.53 -10.52
CA CYS A 357 -10.51 2.31 -9.31
C CYS A 357 -9.53 3.49 -9.55
N PHE A 358 -8.97 3.62 -10.74
CA PHE A 358 -8.16 4.78 -11.14
C PHE A 358 -8.95 6.10 -11.06
N THR A 359 -10.28 6.02 -11.19
CA THR A 359 -11.23 7.13 -11.02
C THR A 359 -11.10 7.80 -9.64
N GLY A 360 -10.71 7.06 -8.59
CA GLY A 360 -10.52 7.63 -7.25
C GLY A 360 -9.48 8.74 -7.21
N MET A 361 -8.38 8.61 -7.97
CA MET A 361 -7.37 9.66 -8.09
C MET A 361 -7.92 10.90 -8.80
N VAL A 362 -8.74 10.73 -9.84
CA VAL A 362 -9.40 11.83 -10.56
C VAL A 362 -10.35 12.58 -9.61
N LEU A 363 -11.20 11.86 -8.88
CA LEU A 363 -12.12 12.45 -7.90
C LEU A 363 -11.39 13.20 -6.78
N ASN A 364 -10.24 12.70 -6.36
CA ASN A 364 -9.39 13.38 -5.37
C ASN A 364 -8.81 14.68 -5.97
N GLY A 365 -8.32 14.67 -7.22
CA GLY A 365 -7.88 15.86 -7.93
C GLY A 365 -9.00 16.91 -8.13
N MET A 366 -10.26 16.46 -8.25
CA MET A 366 -11.46 17.32 -8.27
C MET A 366 -11.89 17.84 -6.88
N GLY A 367 -11.14 17.55 -5.82
CA GLY A 367 -11.45 18.00 -4.46
C GLY A 367 -12.58 17.22 -3.77
N LYS A 368 -12.99 16.05 -4.28
CA LYS A 368 -14.09 15.24 -3.73
C LYS A 368 -13.65 14.32 -2.59
N SER A 369 -12.75 14.76 -1.73
CA SER A 369 -12.19 13.96 -0.62
C SER A 369 -13.23 13.51 0.41
N LYS A 370 -14.28 14.33 0.67
CA LYS A 370 -15.41 13.92 1.55
C LYS A 370 -16.19 12.74 0.99
N PHE A 371 -16.39 12.68 -0.33
CA PHE A 371 -17.03 11.55 -0.99
C PHE A 371 -16.17 10.30 -0.87
N LEU A 372 -14.85 10.42 -1.14
CA LEU A 372 -13.92 9.30 -1.02
C LEU A 372 -13.83 8.75 0.40
N LEU A 373 -13.86 9.61 1.42
CA LEU A 373 -13.92 9.15 2.82
C LEU A 373 -15.18 8.32 3.09
N LYS A 374 -16.37 8.82 2.69
CA LYS A 374 -17.63 8.07 2.85
C LYS A 374 -17.56 6.73 2.12
N LEU A 375 -17.08 6.72 0.89
CA LEU A 375 -16.91 5.51 0.10
C LEU A 375 -15.99 4.50 0.80
N ASN A 376 -14.85 4.94 1.33
CA ASN A 376 -13.91 4.08 2.05
C ASN A 376 -14.53 3.47 3.32
N VAL A 377 -15.32 4.24 4.07
CA VAL A 377 -16.05 3.73 5.24
C VAL A 377 -17.07 2.66 4.84
N TYR A 378 -17.89 2.91 3.82
CA TYR A 378 -18.85 1.90 3.35
C TYR A 378 -18.17 0.66 2.77
N SER A 379 -17.06 0.86 2.05
CA SER A 379 -16.24 -0.24 1.53
C SER A 379 -15.63 -1.08 2.64
N LEU A 380 -15.18 -0.45 3.73
CA LEU A 380 -14.67 -1.15 4.90
C LEU A 380 -15.75 -2.01 5.56
N ILE A 381 -16.94 -1.44 5.77
CA ILE A 381 -18.07 -2.19 6.32
C ILE A 381 -18.40 -3.39 5.42
N LEU A 382 -18.50 -3.17 4.11
CA LEU A 382 -18.78 -4.23 3.14
C LEU A 382 -17.66 -5.29 3.13
N ALA A 383 -16.38 -4.88 3.14
CA ALA A 383 -15.25 -5.81 3.17
C ALA A 383 -15.27 -6.69 4.43
N VAL A 384 -15.52 -6.09 5.60
CA VAL A 384 -15.61 -6.86 6.86
C VAL A 384 -16.79 -7.84 6.81
N LEU A 385 -17.98 -7.40 6.38
CA LEU A 385 -19.15 -8.26 6.25
C LEU A 385 -18.91 -9.42 5.28
N LEU A 386 -18.37 -9.14 4.09
CA LEU A 386 -18.07 -10.18 3.11
C LEU A 386 -17.02 -11.18 3.64
N ASN A 387 -15.96 -10.71 4.31
CA ASN A 387 -14.97 -11.59 4.91
C ASN A 387 -15.58 -12.49 5.99
N LEU A 388 -16.39 -11.93 6.91
CA LEU A 388 -17.07 -12.70 7.96
C LEU A 388 -18.03 -13.75 7.42
N LEU A 389 -18.64 -13.50 6.25
CA LEU A 389 -19.56 -14.43 5.61
C LEU A 389 -18.86 -15.47 4.74
N LEU A 390 -17.80 -15.08 4.02
CA LEU A 390 -17.18 -15.93 3.00
C LEU A 390 -15.99 -16.72 3.54
N ILE A 391 -15.18 -16.18 4.46
CA ILE A 391 -14.01 -16.90 4.99
C ILE A 391 -14.42 -18.19 5.71
N PRO A 392 -15.46 -18.24 6.60
CA PRO A 392 -15.84 -19.48 7.26
C PRO A 392 -16.34 -20.56 6.29
N LYS A 393 -16.88 -20.17 5.11
CA LYS A 393 -17.43 -21.10 4.12
C LYS A 393 -16.40 -21.56 3.09
N PHE A 394 -15.52 -20.65 2.65
CA PHE A 394 -14.63 -20.86 1.50
C PHE A 394 -13.14 -20.69 1.85
N GLY A 395 -12.81 -20.48 3.13
CA GLY A 395 -11.41 -20.29 3.55
C GLY A 395 -10.73 -19.11 2.84
N LEU A 396 -9.51 -19.32 2.33
CA LEU A 396 -8.73 -18.30 1.62
C LEU A 396 -9.41 -17.79 0.35
N VAL A 397 -10.17 -18.66 -0.34
CA VAL A 397 -10.97 -18.26 -1.51
C VAL A 397 -12.00 -17.22 -1.11
N GLY A 398 -12.64 -17.39 0.07
CA GLY A 398 -13.59 -16.42 0.61
C GLY A 398 -12.98 -15.06 0.85
N ALA A 399 -11.77 -14.99 1.38
CA ALA A 399 -11.02 -13.73 1.57
C ALA A 399 -10.73 -13.03 0.23
N ALA A 400 -10.28 -13.78 -0.77
CA ALA A 400 -10.01 -13.23 -2.10
C ALA A 400 -11.28 -12.73 -2.81
N LEU A 401 -12.39 -13.47 -2.69
CA LEU A 401 -13.71 -13.05 -3.21
C LEU A 401 -14.22 -11.79 -2.51
N SER A 402 -14.01 -11.66 -1.20
CA SER A 402 -14.33 -10.45 -0.45
C SER A 402 -13.55 -9.24 -0.98
N THR A 403 -12.24 -9.42 -1.22
CA THR A 403 -11.37 -8.39 -1.79
C THR A 403 -11.84 -7.96 -3.18
N LEU A 404 -12.19 -8.91 -4.05
CA LEU A 404 -12.77 -8.61 -5.35
C LEU A 404 -14.11 -7.86 -5.21
N GLY A 405 -15.00 -8.34 -4.32
CA GLY A 405 -16.33 -7.78 -4.12
C GLY A 405 -16.31 -6.31 -3.68
N PHE A 406 -15.50 -5.94 -2.67
CA PHE A 406 -15.44 -4.55 -2.25
C PHE A 406 -14.74 -3.65 -3.29
N GLN A 407 -13.78 -4.15 -4.06
CA GLN A 407 -13.16 -3.38 -5.13
C GLN A 407 -14.11 -3.12 -6.30
N VAL A 408 -14.94 -4.11 -6.65
CA VAL A 408 -16.03 -3.93 -7.63
C VAL A 408 -17.00 -2.85 -7.15
N PHE A 409 -17.42 -2.92 -5.89
CA PHE A 409 -18.29 -1.90 -5.28
C PHE A 409 -17.66 -0.50 -5.35
N GLN A 410 -16.40 -0.35 -4.95
CA GLN A 410 -15.69 0.93 -5.05
C GLN A 410 -15.60 1.45 -6.49
N GLY A 411 -15.24 0.58 -7.42
CA GLY A 411 -15.12 0.95 -8.82
C GLY A 411 -16.43 1.44 -9.40
N ILE A 412 -17.54 0.72 -9.16
CA ILE A 412 -18.87 1.13 -9.62
C ILE A 412 -19.27 2.48 -9.04
N TRP A 413 -19.10 2.68 -7.74
CA TRP A 413 -19.53 3.93 -7.08
C TRP A 413 -18.69 5.12 -7.49
N MET A 414 -17.35 4.98 -7.59
CA MET A 414 -16.48 6.03 -8.09
C MET A 414 -16.82 6.45 -9.51
N ASN A 415 -17.07 5.48 -10.39
CA ASN A 415 -17.43 5.78 -11.77
C ASN A 415 -18.83 6.41 -11.87
N ALA A 416 -19.80 5.98 -11.08
CA ALA A 416 -21.12 6.62 -11.00
C ALA A 416 -21.01 8.10 -10.56
N GLU A 417 -20.12 8.40 -9.60
CA GLU A 417 -19.90 9.79 -9.18
C GLU A 417 -19.23 10.63 -10.28
N LEU A 418 -18.31 10.04 -11.05
CA LEU A 418 -17.68 10.73 -12.18
C LEU A 418 -18.71 11.04 -13.28
N LEU A 419 -19.61 10.10 -13.57
CA LEU A 419 -20.73 10.27 -14.51
C LEU A 419 -21.68 11.39 -14.10
N LYS A 420 -22.02 11.51 -12.81
CA LYS A 420 -22.82 12.63 -12.28
C LYS A 420 -22.21 13.99 -12.54
N ASN A 421 -20.87 14.06 -12.66
CA ASN A 421 -20.18 15.29 -13.02
C ASN A 421 -20.03 15.49 -14.55
N GLY A 422 -20.74 14.70 -15.35
CA GLY A 422 -20.73 14.81 -16.81
C GLY A 422 -19.46 14.31 -17.48
N ILE A 423 -18.65 13.51 -16.79
CA ILE A 423 -17.38 12.99 -17.30
C ILE A 423 -17.55 11.49 -17.57
N TRP A 424 -17.46 11.09 -18.85
CA TRP A 424 -17.45 9.70 -19.28
C TRP A 424 -16.00 9.27 -19.56
N PRO A 425 -15.35 8.50 -18.67
CA PRO A 425 -13.93 8.23 -18.81
C PRO A 425 -13.60 7.16 -19.84
N TYR A 426 -14.60 6.33 -20.23
CA TYR A 426 -14.35 5.15 -21.05
C TYR A 426 -14.53 5.44 -22.54
N ARG A 427 -13.50 5.15 -23.34
CA ARG A 427 -13.50 5.26 -24.79
C ARG A 427 -13.36 3.90 -25.46
N ARG A 428 -13.64 3.85 -26.78
CA ARG A 428 -13.59 2.62 -27.59
C ARG A 428 -12.30 1.80 -27.40
N GLY A 429 -11.17 2.47 -27.18
CA GLY A 429 -9.90 1.79 -26.93
C GLY A 429 -9.85 0.87 -25.70
N LEU A 430 -10.71 1.09 -24.71
CA LEU A 430 -10.80 0.24 -23.52
C LEU A 430 -11.47 -1.12 -23.76
N PHE A 431 -12.28 -1.26 -24.82
CA PHE A 431 -12.90 -2.55 -25.15
C PHE A 431 -11.88 -3.63 -25.49
N VAL A 432 -10.72 -3.23 -26.04
CA VAL A 432 -9.63 -4.19 -26.33
C VAL A 432 -9.07 -4.78 -25.03
N GLN A 433 -8.85 -3.93 -24.01
CA GLN A 433 -8.38 -4.41 -22.70
C GLN A 433 -9.45 -5.24 -21.99
N LEU A 434 -10.72 -4.87 -22.14
CA LEU A 434 -11.83 -5.67 -21.61
C LEU A 434 -11.85 -7.06 -22.23
N ALA A 435 -11.65 -7.16 -23.55
CA ALA A 435 -11.54 -8.43 -24.25
C ALA A 435 -10.37 -9.29 -23.74
N TRP A 436 -9.18 -8.69 -23.53
CA TRP A 436 -8.04 -9.38 -22.95
C TRP A 436 -8.25 -9.79 -21.49
N ALA A 437 -8.92 -8.95 -20.68
CA ALA A 437 -9.28 -9.30 -19.31
C ALA A 437 -10.27 -10.48 -19.29
N ILE A 438 -11.26 -10.48 -20.20
CA ILE A 438 -12.20 -11.61 -20.37
C ILE A 438 -11.42 -12.88 -20.79
N ALA A 439 -10.48 -12.77 -21.73
CA ALA A 439 -9.65 -13.90 -22.14
C ALA A 439 -8.83 -14.46 -20.97
N LEU A 440 -8.29 -13.60 -20.11
CA LEU A 440 -7.60 -14.03 -18.89
C LEU A 440 -8.54 -14.74 -17.91
N ILE A 441 -9.77 -14.24 -17.71
CA ILE A 441 -10.77 -14.88 -16.87
C ILE A 441 -11.14 -16.25 -17.42
N VAL A 442 -11.38 -16.34 -18.74
CA VAL A 442 -11.70 -17.62 -19.40
C VAL A 442 -10.56 -18.62 -19.22
N LEU A 443 -9.31 -18.18 -19.45
CA LEU A 443 -8.13 -19.02 -19.23
C LEU A 443 -8.04 -19.48 -17.76
N PHE A 444 -8.26 -18.57 -16.80
CA PHE A 444 -8.26 -18.92 -15.38
C PHE A 444 -9.30 -19.98 -15.04
N VAL A 445 -10.54 -19.84 -15.55
CA VAL A 445 -11.62 -20.81 -15.35
C VAL A 445 -11.26 -22.15 -16.00
N LEU A 446 -10.76 -22.16 -17.23
CA LEU A 446 -10.35 -23.38 -17.93
C LEU A 446 -9.26 -24.15 -17.18
N LEU A 447 -8.26 -23.45 -16.65
CA LEU A 447 -7.19 -24.08 -15.86
C LEU A 447 -7.71 -24.69 -14.55
N ASN A 448 -8.74 -24.09 -13.94
CA ASN A 448 -9.35 -24.63 -12.73
C ASN A 448 -10.39 -25.74 -12.99
N THR A 449 -10.89 -25.90 -14.22
CA THR A 449 -11.84 -26.96 -14.61
C THR A 449 -11.19 -28.23 -15.14
N GLY A 450 -9.86 -28.35 -15.03
CA GLY A 450 -9.12 -29.56 -15.39
C GLY A 450 -8.36 -29.48 -16.71
N PHE A 451 -8.30 -28.33 -17.36
CA PHE A 451 -7.38 -28.11 -18.47
C PHE A 451 -5.96 -27.90 -17.95
N GLU A 452 -5.11 -28.92 -18.01
CA GLU A 452 -3.71 -28.84 -17.60
C GLU A 452 -2.81 -28.76 -18.85
N PRO A 453 -2.46 -27.55 -19.33
CA PRO A 453 -1.58 -27.41 -20.47
C PRO A 453 -0.15 -27.84 -20.10
N GLU A 454 0.53 -28.50 -21.02
CA GLU A 454 1.94 -28.82 -20.86
C GLU A 454 2.82 -27.56 -20.78
N MET A 455 4.02 -27.68 -20.22
CA MET A 455 4.91 -26.55 -19.98
C MET A 455 5.18 -25.74 -21.27
N TRP A 456 5.39 -26.41 -22.40
CA TRP A 456 5.62 -25.73 -23.68
C TRP A 456 4.38 -24.96 -24.17
N GLN A 457 3.18 -25.49 -23.93
CA GLN A 457 1.91 -24.78 -24.24
C GLN A 457 1.74 -23.53 -23.41
N LYS A 458 2.05 -23.59 -22.09
CA LYS A 458 2.06 -22.44 -21.21
C LYS A 458 3.01 -21.34 -21.71
N ILE A 459 4.23 -21.74 -22.10
CA ILE A 459 5.23 -20.83 -22.65
C ILE A 459 4.75 -20.22 -23.97
N ALA A 460 4.16 -21.02 -24.86
CA ALA A 460 3.65 -20.55 -26.16
C ALA A 460 2.50 -19.55 -25.95
N ILE A 461 1.52 -19.83 -25.08
CA ILE A 461 0.41 -18.93 -24.75
C ILE A 461 0.98 -17.61 -24.19
N PHE A 462 1.93 -17.68 -23.27
CA PHE A 462 2.54 -16.49 -22.69
C PHE A 462 3.30 -15.65 -23.73
N ALA A 463 4.08 -16.28 -24.60
CA ALA A 463 4.82 -15.59 -25.65
C ALA A 463 3.87 -14.87 -26.64
N VAL A 464 2.85 -15.56 -27.13
CA VAL A 464 1.85 -14.98 -28.05
C VAL A 464 1.12 -13.83 -27.40
N THR A 465 0.62 -13.99 -26.17
CA THR A 465 -0.08 -12.92 -25.44
C THR A 465 0.82 -11.72 -25.21
N THR A 466 2.09 -11.92 -24.83
CA THR A 466 3.06 -10.86 -24.61
C THR A 466 3.33 -10.08 -25.90
N ILE A 467 3.57 -10.78 -27.03
CA ILE A 467 3.78 -10.13 -28.33
C ILE A 467 2.57 -9.29 -28.73
N CYS A 468 1.36 -9.82 -28.59
CA CYS A 468 0.12 -9.09 -28.88
C CYS A 468 -0.03 -7.84 -27.98
N LEU A 469 0.27 -7.96 -26.68
CA LEU A 469 0.18 -6.84 -25.74
C LEU A 469 1.23 -5.77 -26.03
N VAL A 470 2.46 -6.14 -26.31
CA VAL A 470 3.55 -5.22 -26.72
C VAL A 470 3.17 -4.50 -28.03
N TYR A 471 2.65 -5.20 -29.01
CA TYR A 471 2.14 -4.59 -30.24
C TYR A 471 1.04 -3.54 -29.95
N LEU A 472 0.10 -3.85 -29.05
CA LEU A 472 -0.95 -2.91 -28.65
C LEU A 472 -0.39 -1.66 -27.98
N VAL A 473 0.63 -1.79 -27.13
CA VAL A 473 1.32 -0.65 -26.51
C VAL A 473 1.99 0.22 -27.56
N ILE A 474 2.76 -0.38 -28.47
CA ILE A 474 3.48 0.34 -29.53
C ILE A 474 2.49 1.08 -30.45
N LYS A 475 1.44 0.39 -30.90
CA LYS A 475 0.39 0.99 -31.73
C LYS A 475 -0.25 2.19 -31.08
N ARG A 476 -0.53 2.13 -29.78
CA ARG A 476 -1.13 3.26 -29.04
C ARG A 476 -0.15 4.38 -28.75
N ALA A 477 1.12 4.07 -28.49
CA ALA A 477 2.16 5.10 -28.34
C ALA A 477 2.36 5.89 -29.65
N ALA A 478 2.07 5.27 -30.81
CA ALA A 478 2.10 5.92 -32.12
C ALA A 478 0.84 6.76 -32.44
N GLU A 479 -0.28 6.54 -31.74
CA GLU A 479 -1.49 7.36 -31.85
C GLU A 479 -1.20 8.73 -31.21
N LYS A 480 -1.00 9.77 -32.05
CA LYS A 480 -0.81 11.15 -31.55
C LYS A 480 -2.02 11.58 -30.73
N PRO A 481 -1.82 12.25 -29.56
CA PRO A 481 -2.94 12.88 -28.87
C PRO A 481 -3.63 13.86 -29.83
N PRO A 482 -4.96 13.99 -29.79
CA PRO A 482 -5.67 14.93 -30.63
C PRO A 482 -5.13 16.34 -30.40
N GLN A 483 -4.77 17.04 -31.47
CA GLN A 483 -4.14 18.38 -31.42
C GLN A 483 -4.97 19.45 -30.71
N ASN A 484 -6.23 19.14 -30.33
CA ASN A 484 -7.20 20.03 -29.69
C ASN A 484 -7.64 19.54 -28.28
N ALA A 485 -6.82 18.78 -27.56
CA ALA A 485 -7.12 18.32 -26.20
C ALA A 485 -6.41 19.17 -25.13
#